data_0d6588c16781a0a090c86802fab1c45e
#
_entry.id   0d6588c16781a0a090c86802fab1c45e
#
_cell.length_a   1.000
_cell.length_b   1.000
_cell.length_c   1.000
_cell.angle_alpha   90.00
_cell.angle_beta   90.00
_cell.angle_gamma   90.00
#
_symmetry.space_group_name_H-M   'P 1'
#
loop_
_entity.id
_entity.type
_entity.pdbx_description
1 polymer ?
#
loop_
_entity_poly.entity_id
_entity_poly.type
_entity_poly.pdbx_seq_one_letter_code
_entity_poly.pdbx_strand_id
1 'polypeptide(L)'
;LGLVGSEMCIRDRYKASSGGLMTELACHQLEVCNWAAKRMPVSIMGMGDIVYWKDGREVYDSVNVTYRYSDGTKIAYESLIANKFNGMEDQILGSKGTMDMAKGIYYLEEDHSTSGIRQLIDQVKDKAFAAIPTAGPSWRPETKMEYTPHFIIDGETHINSGLSMIGADKDGSDIILSSFCQSCITGEKAQNVVEEAYCSTVLCLLGNQAMDEQRHILFPDEYKIPYMKF
;
A
#
# COMPACT_ATOMS: atom_id res chain seq x y z
N LEU A 1 -9.58 -32.60 -6.73
CA LEU A 1 -8.91 -31.33 -6.46
C LEU A 1 -9.28 -30.24 -7.46
N GLY A 2 -9.69 -30.58 -8.70
CA GLY A 2 -10.08 -29.58 -9.71
C GLY A 2 -11.45 -28.91 -9.47
N LEU A 3 -12.38 -29.58 -8.82
CA LEU A 3 -13.73 -29.06 -8.58
C LEU A 3 -13.75 -27.94 -7.52
N VAL A 4 -12.97 -28.07 -6.45
CA VAL A 4 -12.90 -27.05 -5.38
C VAL A 4 -12.33 -25.74 -5.91
N GLY A 5 -11.30 -25.78 -6.73
CA GLY A 5 -10.72 -24.59 -7.35
C GLY A 5 -11.65 -23.92 -8.37
N SER A 6 -12.43 -24.70 -9.14
CA SER A 6 -13.38 -24.14 -10.12
C SER A 6 -14.61 -23.52 -9.45
N GLU A 7 -15.11 -24.08 -8.35
CA GLU A 7 -16.23 -23.51 -7.59
C GLU A 7 -15.84 -22.21 -6.88
N MET A 8 -14.67 -22.13 -6.28
CA MET A 8 -14.13 -20.88 -5.75
C MET A 8 -14.03 -19.81 -6.83
N CYS A 9 -13.45 -20.13 -8.00
CA CYS A 9 -13.34 -19.21 -9.12
C CYS A 9 -14.69 -18.74 -9.68
N ILE A 10 -15.76 -19.54 -9.56
CA ILE A 10 -17.11 -19.14 -9.98
C ILE A 10 -17.72 -18.20 -8.94
N ARG A 11 -17.64 -18.55 -7.65
CA ARG A 11 -18.16 -17.73 -6.55
C ARG A 11 -17.60 -16.31 -6.60
N ASP A 12 -16.31 -16.16 -6.84
CA ASP A 12 -15.60 -14.88 -6.81
C ASP A 12 -15.88 -13.98 -8.04
N ARG A 13 -16.77 -14.38 -8.95
CA ARG A 13 -17.15 -13.62 -10.14
C ARG A 13 -18.39 -12.74 -9.95
N TYR A 14 -19.23 -13.04 -8.98
CA TYR A 14 -20.54 -12.41 -8.83
C TYR A 14 -20.65 -11.61 -7.56
N LYS A 15 -21.22 -10.40 -7.64
CA LYS A 15 -21.42 -9.49 -6.50
C LYS A 15 -22.29 -10.09 -5.38
N ALA A 16 -23.18 -11.04 -5.73
CA ALA A 16 -24.00 -11.75 -4.74
C ALA A 16 -23.20 -12.66 -3.80
N SER A 17 -22.00 -13.05 -4.17
CA SER A 17 -21.18 -14.03 -3.43
C SER A 17 -19.77 -13.54 -3.11
N SER A 18 -19.34 -12.40 -3.66
CA SER A 18 -18.02 -11.84 -3.45
C SER A 18 -18.05 -10.31 -3.60
N GLY A 19 -17.22 -9.62 -2.82
CA GLY A 19 -16.93 -8.20 -3.03
C GLY A 19 -15.72 -7.95 -3.93
N GLY A 20 -15.24 -8.99 -4.64
CA GLY A 20 -14.14 -8.89 -5.58
C GLY A 20 -12.79 -8.57 -4.93
N LEU A 21 -11.88 -7.97 -5.69
CA LEU A 21 -10.50 -7.68 -5.28
C LEU A 21 -10.40 -6.89 -3.98
N MET A 22 -11.38 -6.05 -3.67
CA MET A 22 -11.36 -5.27 -2.43
C MET A 22 -11.55 -6.15 -1.19
N THR A 23 -12.50 -7.07 -1.21
CA THR A 23 -12.83 -7.89 -0.03
C THR A 23 -12.00 -9.17 0.05
N GLU A 24 -11.58 -9.72 -1.10
CA GLU A 24 -10.83 -10.98 -1.14
C GLU A 24 -9.31 -10.78 -1.02
N LEU A 25 -8.81 -9.61 -1.40
CA LEU A 25 -7.38 -9.32 -1.42
C LEU A 25 -7.02 -8.04 -0.63
N ALA A 26 -7.61 -6.89 -0.95
CA ALA A 26 -7.24 -5.62 -0.34
C ALA A 26 -7.45 -5.58 1.18
N CYS A 27 -8.34 -6.40 1.73
CA CYS A 27 -8.57 -6.45 3.17
C CYS A 27 -7.29 -6.71 3.96
N HIS A 28 -6.38 -7.53 3.44
CA HIS A 28 -5.10 -7.82 4.10
C HIS A 28 -4.19 -6.60 4.13
N GLN A 29 -4.03 -5.90 3.00
CA GLN A 29 -3.18 -4.72 2.91
C GLN A 29 -3.78 -3.54 3.68
N LEU A 30 -5.09 -3.36 3.62
CA LEU A 30 -5.78 -2.30 4.37
C LEU A 30 -5.67 -2.50 5.87
N GLU A 31 -5.67 -3.74 6.35
CA GLU A 31 -5.44 -4.03 7.77
C GLU A 31 -4.02 -3.66 8.19
N VAL A 32 -3.01 -4.02 7.41
CA VAL A 32 -1.61 -3.60 7.65
C VAL A 32 -1.48 -2.07 7.65
N CYS A 33 -2.17 -1.39 6.71
CA CYS A 33 -2.21 0.06 6.68
C CYS A 33 -2.86 0.67 7.94
N ASN A 34 -3.95 0.06 8.44
CA ASN A 34 -4.61 0.50 9.67
C ASN A 34 -3.68 0.33 10.89
N TRP A 35 -2.94 -0.78 10.97
CA TRP A 35 -1.94 -0.98 12.02
C TRP A 35 -0.82 0.06 11.97
N ALA A 36 -0.33 0.39 10.78
CA ALA A 36 0.71 1.40 10.60
C ALA A 36 0.21 2.82 10.91
N ALA A 37 -0.94 3.19 10.38
CA ALA A 37 -1.52 4.52 10.56
C ALA A 37 -2.13 4.73 11.95
N LYS A 38 -2.66 3.67 12.59
CA LYS A 38 -3.42 3.68 13.85
C LYS A 38 -4.60 4.65 13.85
N ARG A 39 -5.19 4.86 12.70
CA ARG A 39 -6.33 5.76 12.45
C ARG A 39 -7.03 5.39 11.15
N MET A 40 -8.22 5.93 10.96
CA MET A 40 -9.05 5.70 9.78
C MET A 40 -8.93 6.84 8.77
N PRO A 41 -9.04 6.58 7.48
CA PRO A 41 -9.15 7.62 6.47
C PRO A 41 -10.49 8.37 6.59
N VAL A 42 -10.48 9.64 6.19
CA VAL A 42 -11.66 10.51 6.21
C VAL A 42 -12.42 10.51 4.88
N SER A 43 -11.79 10.04 3.82
CA SER A 43 -12.43 9.98 2.51
C SER A 43 -11.80 8.94 1.58
N ILE A 44 -12.60 8.47 0.64
CA ILE A 44 -12.27 7.39 -0.29
C ILE A 44 -12.69 7.79 -1.70
N MET A 45 -11.89 7.44 -2.70
CA MET A 45 -12.24 7.52 -4.11
C MET A 45 -11.60 6.35 -4.87
N GLY A 46 -12.24 5.90 -5.94
CA GLY A 46 -11.71 4.77 -6.70
C GLY A 46 -12.31 4.63 -8.08
N MET A 47 -11.64 3.84 -8.89
CA MET A 47 -12.08 3.40 -10.21
C MET A 47 -11.93 1.89 -10.29
N GLY A 48 -12.94 1.22 -10.80
CA GLY A 48 -12.93 -0.22 -11.00
C GLY A 48 -13.52 -0.57 -12.37
N ASP A 49 -12.89 -1.50 -13.07
CA ASP A 49 -13.30 -1.91 -14.40
C ASP A 49 -13.15 -3.42 -14.60
N ILE A 50 -13.92 -3.97 -15.54
CA ILE A 50 -13.74 -5.31 -16.08
C ILE A 50 -13.03 -5.18 -17.42
N VAL A 51 -11.69 -5.20 -17.38
CA VAL A 51 -10.85 -4.89 -18.54
C VAL A 51 -10.49 -6.15 -19.33
N TYR A 52 -10.01 -7.16 -18.64
CA TYR A 52 -9.41 -8.33 -19.25
C TYR A 52 -10.38 -9.51 -19.39
N TRP A 53 -11.03 -9.92 -18.29
CA TRP A 53 -11.88 -11.11 -18.27
C TRP A 53 -13.29 -10.80 -18.78
N LYS A 54 -13.64 -11.33 -19.95
CA LYS A 54 -14.98 -11.18 -20.56
C LYS A 54 -15.81 -12.45 -20.38
N ASP A 55 -15.82 -13.00 -19.18
CA ASP A 55 -16.41 -14.27 -18.80
C ASP A 55 -17.78 -14.14 -18.11
N GLY A 56 -18.37 -12.95 -18.16
CA GLY A 56 -19.67 -12.66 -17.54
C GLY A 56 -19.60 -12.32 -16.05
N ARG A 57 -18.40 -12.02 -15.53
CA ARG A 57 -18.23 -11.57 -14.13
C ARG A 57 -18.87 -10.21 -13.89
N GLU A 58 -19.24 -9.99 -12.64
CA GLU A 58 -19.80 -8.72 -12.16
C GLU A 58 -18.79 -7.92 -11.33
N VAL A 59 -17.78 -8.62 -10.77
CA VAL A 59 -16.72 -7.99 -9.97
C VAL A 59 -15.60 -7.48 -10.85
N TYR A 60 -14.96 -6.41 -10.43
CA TYR A 60 -13.86 -5.78 -11.15
C TYR A 60 -12.61 -6.67 -11.19
N ASP A 61 -11.92 -6.71 -12.31
CA ASP A 61 -10.62 -7.36 -12.49
C ASP A 61 -9.44 -6.38 -12.48
N SER A 62 -9.77 -5.08 -12.49
CA SER A 62 -8.85 -3.96 -12.34
C SER A 62 -9.45 -2.94 -11.37
N VAL A 63 -8.74 -2.63 -10.30
CA VAL A 63 -9.18 -1.67 -9.28
C VAL A 63 -8.05 -0.72 -8.92
N ASN A 64 -8.40 0.55 -8.69
CA ASN A 64 -7.52 1.56 -8.14
C ASN A 64 -8.32 2.37 -7.11
N VAL A 65 -7.92 2.33 -5.84
CA VAL A 65 -8.64 2.99 -4.76
C VAL A 65 -7.67 3.79 -3.91
N THR A 66 -8.02 5.04 -3.66
CA THR A 66 -7.24 5.94 -2.80
C THR A 66 -8.04 6.31 -1.56
N TYR A 67 -7.41 6.13 -0.41
CA TYR A 67 -7.92 6.54 0.90
C TYR A 67 -7.10 7.72 1.40
N ARG A 68 -7.78 8.77 1.87
CA ARG A 68 -7.13 9.98 2.39
C ARG A 68 -7.42 10.16 3.87
N TYR A 69 -6.36 10.39 4.64
CA TYR A 69 -6.42 10.73 6.06
C TYR A 69 -6.55 12.25 6.29
N SER A 70 -6.94 12.64 7.49
CA SER A 70 -7.15 14.05 7.87
C SER A 70 -5.87 14.91 7.76
N ASP A 71 -4.70 14.32 7.95
CA ASP A 71 -3.39 14.99 7.82
C ASP A 71 -2.83 15.01 6.39
N GLY A 72 -3.56 14.48 5.43
CA GLY A 72 -3.14 14.40 4.03
C GLY A 72 -2.37 13.13 3.67
N THR A 73 -2.06 12.24 4.60
CA THR A 73 -1.55 10.89 4.31
C THR A 73 -2.53 10.15 3.40
N LYS A 74 -2.03 9.28 2.55
CA LYS A 74 -2.85 8.52 1.61
C LYS A 74 -2.43 7.06 1.58
N ILE A 75 -3.40 6.17 1.39
CA ILE A 75 -3.18 4.82 0.90
C ILE A 75 -3.60 4.83 -0.57
N ALA A 76 -2.74 4.32 -1.45
CA ALA A 76 -3.08 3.98 -2.82
C ALA A 76 -3.06 2.46 -2.94
N TYR A 77 -4.21 1.89 -3.25
CA TYR A 77 -4.35 0.46 -3.51
C TYR A 77 -4.64 0.25 -4.99
N GLU A 78 -3.85 -0.59 -5.62
CA GLU A 78 -4.03 -0.99 -7.02
C GLU A 78 -3.95 -2.51 -7.13
N SER A 79 -4.83 -3.10 -7.90
CA SER A 79 -4.79 -4.53 -8.20
C SER A 79 -5.31 -4.82 -9.60
N LEU A 80 -4.56 -5.66 -10.33
CA LEU A 80 -4.89 -6.13 -11.67
C LEU A 80 -4.61 -7.64 -11.74
N ILE A 81 -5.66 -8.45 -11.77
CA ILE A 81 -5.50 -9.92 -11.76
C ILE A 81 -5.09 -10.53 -13.11
N ALA A 82 -4.95 -9.73 -14.14
CA ALA A 82 -4.53 -10.18 -15.47
C ALA A 82 -3.01 -10.15 -15.69
N ASN A 83 -2.24 -9.58 -14.75
CA ASN A 83 -0.81 -9.37 -14.89
C ASN A 83 -0.03 -9.95 -13.69
N LYS A 84 1.11 -10.58 -13.98
CA LYS A 84 1.98 -11.20 -12.96
C LYS A 84 3.22 -10.35 -12.64
N PHE A 85 3.39 -9.22 -13.31
CA PHE A 85 4.56 -8.36 -13.11
C PHE A 85 4.54 -7.79 -11.68
N ASN A 86 5.68 -7.82 -11.03
CA ASN A 86 5.90 -7.42 -9.63
C ASN A 86 5.16 -8.25 -8.57
N GLY A 87 4.21 -9.10 -8.94
CA GLY A 87 3.45 -9.89 -7.96
C GLY A 87 2.66 -9.01 -7.00
N MET A 88 2.94 -9.13 -5.69
CA MET A 88 2.36 -8.30 -4.64
C MET A 88 3.46 -7.41 -4.04
N GLU A 89 3.24 -6.11 -4.02
CA GLU A 89 4.13 -5.12 -3.44
C GLU A 89 3.38 -4.28 -2.41
N ASP A 90 3.93 -4.20 -1.21
CA ASP A 90 3.41 -3.36 -0.13
C ASP A 90 4.52 -2.43 0.34
N GLN A 91 4.30 -1.11 0.20
CA GLN A 91 5.29 -0.10 0.54
C GLN A 91 4.70 0.98 1.45
N ILE A 92 5.48 1.39 2.44
CA ILE A 92 5.16 2.52 3.31
C ILE A 92 6.21 3.61 3.08
N LEU A 93 5.81 4.72 2.46
CA LEU A 93 6.67 5.84 2.16
C LEU A 93 6.50 6.93 3.22
N GLY A 94 7.55 7.16 3.97
CA GLY A 94 7.59 8.19 5.01
C GLY A 94 8.67 9.23 4.73
N SER A 95 8.61 10.36 5.44
CA SER A 95 9.61 11.44 5.30
C SER A 95 11.01 11.08 5.79
N LYS A 96 11.16 10.01 6.56
CA LYS A 96 12.43 9.54 7.13
C LYS A 96 12.89 8.21 6.55
N GLY A 97 12.07 7.56 5.76
CA GLY A 97 12.41 6.30 5.14
C GLY A 97 11.23 5.62 4.48
N THR A 98 11.54 4.61 3.70
CA THR A 98 10.59 3.78 2.97
C THR A 98 10.73 2.33 3.45
N MET A 99 9.61 1.70 3.80
CA MET A 99 9.56 0.27 4.09
C MET A 99 9.02 -0.47 2.86
N ASP A 100 9.79 -1.40 2.34
CA ASP A 100 9.36 -2.36 1.32
C ASP A 100 9.02 -3.68 2.03
N MET A 101 7.74 -3.90 2.25
CA MET A 101 7.26 -5.04 3.04
C MET A 101 7.48 -6.36 2.31
N ALA A 102 7.33 -6.36 0.97
CA ALA A 102 7.51 -7.55 0.16
C ALA A 102 8.97 -8.04 0.17
N LYS A 103 9.92 -7.12 0.22
CA LYS A 103 11.35 -7.44 0.31
C LYS A 103 11.88 -7.54 1.74
N GLY A 104 11.11 -7.10 2.72
CA GLY A 104 11.57 -7.02 4.11
C GLY A 104 12.73 -6.03 4.30
N ILE A 105 12.72 -4.93 3.57
CA ILE A 105 13.82 -3.96 3.56
C ILE A 105 13.29 -2.58 3.97
N TYR A 106 14.09 -1.87 4.76
CA TYR A 106 13.88 -0.48 5.11
C TYR A 106 14.98 0.38 4.50
N TYR A 107 14.59 1.42 3.77
CA TYR A 107 15.46 2.42 3.19
C TYR A 107 15.35 3.70 3.99
N LEU A 108 16.49 4.28 4.37
CA LEU A 108 16.52 5.61 5.01
C LEU A 108 16.39 6.69 3.93
N GLU A 109 15.56 7.69 4.18
CA GLU A 109 15.52 8.89 3.37
C GLU A 109 16.47 9.93 3.94
N GLU A 110 17.11 10.69 3.06
CA GLU A 110 17.93 11.83 3.46
C GLU A 110 17.03 12.91 4.06
N ASP A 111 17.53 13.55 5.15
CA ASP A 111 16.85 14.71 5.71
C ASP A 111 16.96 15.86 4.71
N HIS A 112 15.87 16.16 4.02
CA HIS A 112 15.73 17.33 3.17
C HIS A 112 15.66 18.62 4.00
N SER A 113 16.64 18.82 4.87
CA SER A 113 16.77 20.07 5.62
C SER A 113 16.90 21.25 4.64
N THR A 114 16.42 22.41 5.05
CA THR A 114 16.49 23.65 4.26
C THR A 114 17.91 24.00 3.81
N SER A 115 18.95 23.46 4.44
CA SER A 115 20.35 23.58 4.04
C SER A 115 20.65 22.77 2.75
N GLY A 116 20.10 21.56 2.59
CA GLY A 116 20.29 20.75 1.38
C GLY A 116 19.61 21.37 0.16
N ILE A 117 18.44 21.97 0.34
CA ILE A 117 17.78 22.72 -0.74
C ILE A 117 18.58 23.96 -1.14
N ARG A 118 19.14 24.69 -0.18
CA ARG A 118 20.03 25.84 -0.47
C ARG A 118 21.26 25.41 -1.23
N GLN A 119 21.93 24.33 -0.81
CA GLN A 119 23.09 23.79 -1.52
C GLN A 119 22.74 23.35 -2.93
N LEU A 120 21.56 22.72 -3.13
CA LEU A 120 21.08 22.33 -4.45
C LEU A 120 20.79 23.56 -5.33
N ILE A 121 20.14 24.58 -4.78
CA ILE A 121 19.87 25.84 -5.47
C ILE A 121 21.18 26.54 -5.84
N ASP A 122 22.16 26.56 -4.97
CA ASP A 122 23.46 27.16 -5.22
C ASP A 122 24.23 26.37 -6.30
N GLN A 123 24.24 25.04 -6.24
CA GLN A 123 24.79 24.18 -7.28
C GLN A 123 24.08 24.35 -8.64
N VAL A 124 22.77 24.55 -8.64
CA VAL A 124 22.00 24.81 -9.86
C VAL A 124 22.31 26.20 -10.40
N LYS A 125 22.48 27.21 -9.54
CA LYS A 125 22.88 28.57 -9.94
C LYS A 125 24.28 28.57 -10.52
N ASP A 126 25.23 27.92 -9.89
CA ASP A 126 26.61 27.81 -10.37
C ASP A 126 26.73 27.06 -11.71
N LYS A 127 25.89 26.04 -11.90
CA LYS A 127 25.80 25.29 -13.16
C LYS A 127 24.92 25.96 -14.22
N ALA A 128 24.01 26.84 -13.85
CA ALA A 128 23.11 27.54 -14.78
C ALA A 128 23.86 28.58 -15.62
N PHE A 129 25.05 29.03 -15.17
CA PHE A 129 25.96 29.84 -15.97
C PHE A 129 26.87 29.02 -16.91
N ALA A 130 27.01 27.72 -16.67
CA ALA A 130 27.65 26.80 -17.60
C ALA A 130 26.54 26.19 -18.47
N ALA A 131 26.25 26.86 -19.60
CA ALA A 131 25.35 26.44 -20.69
C ALA A 131 24.44 25.27 -20.32
N ILE A 132 23.21 25.57 -19.88
CA ILE A 132 22.15 24.56 -19.86
C ILE A 132 22.06 24.10 -21.32
N PRO A 133 22.47 22.87 -21.68
CA PRO A 133 22.03 22.32 -22.94
C PRO A 133 20.52 22.41 -22.84
N THR A 134 19.85 23.04 -23.76
CA THR A 134 18.41 22.97 -23.91
C THR A 134 18.09 21.51 -23.96
N ALA A 135 17.87 20.96 -22.79
CA ALA A 135 17.78 19.54 -22.57
C ALA A 135 16.62 19.05 -23.41
N GLY A 136 16.91 18.20 -24.33
CA GLY A 136 15.91 17.30 -24.85
C GLY A 136 15.26 16.62 -23.68
N PRO A 137 14.03 16.13 -23.82
CA PRO A 137 13.22 15.61 -22.74
C PRO A 137 14.02 14.61 -21.89
N SER A 138 13.95 14.74 -20.58
CA SER A 138 14.65 13.93 -19.57
C SER A 138 14.37 12.41 -19.64
N TRP A 139 13.49 12.00 -20.55
CA TRP A 139 13.13 10.61 -20.84
C TRP A 139 13.89 9.96 -22.02
N ARG A 140 15.05 10.50 -22.43
CA ARG A 140 15.88 9.81 -23.43
C ARG A 140 16.31 8.45 -22.88
N PRO A 141 16.06 7.33 -23.61
CA PRO A 141 16.38 5.98 -23.15
C PRO A 141 17.87 5.73 -22.89
N GLU A 142 18.73 6.60 -23.38
CA GLU A 142 20.18 6.49 -23.30
C GLU A 142 20.76 7.06 -21.99
N THR A 143 20.00 7.85 -21.25
CA THR A 143 20.36 8.26 -19.89
C THR A 143 19.59 7.40 -18.89
N LYS A 144 20.06 6.18 -18.65
CA LYS A 144 19.74 5.50 -17.40
C LYS A 144 20.33 6.36 -16.28
N MET A 145 19.54 7.24 -15.71
CA MET A 145 19.78 7.71 -14.35
C MET A 145 19.49 6.49 -13.45
N GLU A 146 20.51 5.72 -13.19
CA GLU A 146 20.49 4.84 -12.03
C GLU A 146 20.51 5.78 -10.83
N TYR A 147 19.32 6.07 -10.29
CA TYR A 147 19.19 6.69 -8.98
C TYR A 147 19.65 5.64 -7.99
N THR A 148 20.91 5.70 -7.62
CA THR A 148 21.45 4.98 -6.48
C THR A 148 21.27 5.91 -5.28
N PRO A 149 20.32 5.64 -4.37
CA PRO A 149 20.20 6.47 -3.18
C PRO A 149 21.50 6.39 -2.38
N HIS A 150 22.11 7.53 -2.16
CA HIS A 150 23.34 7.66 -1.38
C HIS A 150 23.01 8.38 -0.08
N PHE A 151 23.59 7.93 1.01
CA PHE A 151 23.57 8.67 2.28
C PHE A 151 25.00 8.78 2.82
N ILE A 152 25.23 9.83 3.61
CA ILE A 152 26.54 10.10 4.19
C ILE A 152 26.46 9.75 5.67
N ILE A 153 27.31 8.80 6.09
CA ILE A 153 27.53 8.50 7.51
C ILE A 153 29.01 8.77 7.80
N ASP A 154 29.29 9.57 8.81
CA ASP A 154 30.67 9.90 9.24
C ASP A 154 31.57 10.45 8.11
N GLY A 155 31.00 11.16 7.14
CA GLY A 155 31.71 11.74 6.00
C GLY A 155 31.98 10.78 4.85
N GLU A 156 31.55 9.53 4.93
CA GLU A 156 31.65 8.54 3.84
C GLU A 156 30.30 8.38 3.12
N THR A 157 30.37 8.27 1.81
CA THR A 157 29.19 8.03 0.98
C THR A 157 28.87 6.54 0.93
N HIS A 158 27.69 6.18 1.38
CA HIS A 158 27.19 4.81 1.34
C HIS A 158 26.06 4.68 0.30
N ILE A 159 26.02 3.54 -0.38
CA ILE A 159 24.88 3.18 -1.23
C ILE A 159 23.76 2.69 -0.30
N ASN A 160 22.57 3.26 -0.42
CA ASN A 160 21.42 2.80 0.36
C ASN A 160 20.91 1.46 -0.21
N SER A 161 21.53 0.37 0.21
CA SER A 161 21.08 -0.98 -0.10
C SER A 161 19.89 -1.44 0.75
N GLY A 162 19.45 -0.58 1.67
CA GLY A 162 18.39 -0.89 2.63
C GLY A 162 18.89 -1.69 3.83
N LEU A 163 18.09 -1.68 4.88
CA LEU A 163 18.31 -2.43 6.11
C LEU A 163 17.27 -3.56 6.18
N SER A 164 17.70 -4.79 6.42
CA SER A 164 16.77 -5.91 6.60
C SER A 164 15.88 -5.69 7.82
N MET A 165 14.57 -5.90 7.65
CA MET A 165 13.62 -5.84 8.76
C MET A 165 13.69 -7.12 9.59
N ILE A 166 13.71 -6.97 10.91
CA ILE A 166 13.79 -8.10 11.85
C ILE A 166 12.50 -8.95 11.70
N GLY A 167 12.70 -10.25 11.46
CA GLY A 167 11.60 -11.22 11.38
C GLY A 167 10.95 -11.35 10.00
N ALA A 168 11.46 -10.64 8.98
CA ALA A 168 10.96 -10.74 7.62
C ALA A 168 11.11 -12.15 6.98
N ASP A 169 11.94 -12.99 7.58
CA ASP A 169 12.21 -14.37 7.17
C ASP A 169 11.30 -15.41 7.84
N LYS A 170 10.42 -14.98 8.77
CA LYS A 170 9.53 -15.89 9.51
C LYS A 170 8.17 -16.02 8.83
N ASP A 171 7.70 -17.26 8.72
CA ASP A 171 6.34 -17.53 8.28
C ASP A 171 5.33 -17.05 9.34
N GLY A 172 4.44 -16.14 8.92
CA GLY A 172 3.37 -15.61 9.77
C GLY A 172 2.39 -16.70 10.25
N SER A 173 2.25 -17.79 9.51
CA SER A 173 1.37 -18.91 9.86
C SER A 173 1.80 -19.57 11.17
N ASP A 174 3.09 -19.76 11.39
CA ASP A 174 3.62 -20.34 12.63
C ASP A 174 3.34 -19.42 13.83
N ILE A 175 3.43 -18.11 13.63
CA ILE A 175 3.17 -17.12 14.67
C ILE A 175 1.69 -17.13 15.04
N ILE A 176 0.80 -17.13 14.05
CA ILE A 176 -0.66 -17.15 14.26
C ILE A 176 -1.10 -18.41 14.97
N LEU A 177 -0.65 -19.59 14.52
CA LEU A 177 -0.99 -20.87 15.13
C LEU A 177 -0.48 -20.95 16.57
N SER A 178 0.75 -20.54 16.82
CA SER A 178 1.33 -20.53 18.16
C SER A 178 0.56 -19.59 19.10
N SER A 179 0.21 -18.40 18.64
CA SER A 179 -0.59 -17.43 19.38
C SER A 179 -1.99 -17.96 19.69
N PHE A 180 -2.63 -18.60 18.72
CA PHE A 180 -3.93 -19.25 18.91
C PHE A 180 -3.87 -20.37 19.96
N CYS A 181 -2.89 -21.26 19.86
CA CYS A 181 -2.69 -22.34 20.85
C CYS A 181 -2.45 -21.75 22.23
N GLN A 182 -1.64 -20.71 22.36
CA GLN A 182 -1.39 -20.04 23.63
C GLN A 182 -2.68 -19.45 24.22
N SER A 183 -3.49 -18.79 23.41
CA SER A 183 -4.79 -18.27 23.83
C SER A 183 -5.74 -19.38 24.33
N CYS A 184 -5.73 -20.54 23.68
CA CYS A 184 -6.51 -21.70 24.12
C CYS A 184 -6.04 -22.24 25.49
N ILE A 185 -4.72 -22.24 25.74
CA ILE A 185 -4.13 -22.73 27.00
C ILE A 185 -4.38 -21.73 28.15
N THR A 186 -4.18 -20.44 27.92
CA THR A 186 -4.26 -19.42 28.95
C THR A 186 -5.67 -18.88 29.17
N GLY A 187 -6.57 -19.05 28.20
CA GLY A 187 -7.89 -18.41 28.19
C GLY A 187 -7.86 -16.93 27.87
N GLU A 188 -6.69 -16.36 27.57
CA GLU A 188 -6.55 -14.96 27.15
C GLU A 188 -7.00 -14.81 25.70
N LYS A 189 -7.89 -13.86 25.47
CA LYS A 189 -8.38 -13.53 24.13
C LYS A 189 -7.49 -12.47 23.50
N ALA A 190 -7.24 -12.58 22.19
CA ALA A 190 -6.65 -11.51 21.42
C ALA A 190 -7.53 -10.25 21.54
N GLN A 191 -6.88 -9.11 21.80
CA GLN A 191 -7.59 -7.83 21.97
C GLN A 191 -7.81 -7.16 20.60
N ASN A 192 -8.96 -6.49 20.49
CA ASN A 192 -9.34 -5.62 19.36
C ASN A 192 -9.44 -6.32 17.99
N VAL A 193 -9.39 -7.63 17.91
CA VAL A 193 -9.43 -8.36 16.63
C VAL A 193 -10.73 -8.10 15.85
N VAL A 194 -11.85 -7.98 16.54
CA VAL A 194 -13.15 -7.71 15.91
C VAL A 194 -13.22 -6.28 15.39
N GLU A 195 -12.74 -5.32 16.18
CA GLU A 195 -12.72 -3.91 15.84
C GLU A 195 -11.77 -3.65 14.66
N GLU A 196 -10.60 -4.29 14.63
CA GLU A 196 -9.64 -4.20 13.55
C GLU A 196 -10.20 -4.79 12.25
N ALA A 197 -10.77 -6.00 12.32
CA ALA A 197 -11.43 -6.63 11.18
C ALA A 197 -12.62 -5.81 10.66
N TYR A 198 -13.40 -5.19 11.57
CA TYR A 198 -14.47 -4.29 11.18
C TYR A 198 -13.93 -3.06 10.42
N CYS A 199 -12.86 -2.44 10.91
CA CYS A 199 -12.23 -1.30 10.25
C CYS A 199 -11.79 -1.65 8.82
N SER A 200 -11.07 -2.75 8.63
CA SER A 200 -10.61 -3.20 7.31
C SER A 200 -11.78 -3.51 6.38
N THR A 201 -12.81 -4.20 6.90
CA THR A 201 -14.01 -4.54 6.13
C THR A 201 -14.76 -3.30 5.64
N VAL A 202 -14.96 -2.31 6.51
CA VAL A 202 -15.62 -1.05 6.12
C VAL A 202 -14.84 -0.34 5.02
N LEU A 203 -13.51 -0.31 5.09
CA LEU A 203 -12.69 0.29 4.03
C LEU A 203 -12.85 -0.44 2.69
N CYS A 204 -12.89 -1.76 2.70
CA CYS A 204 -13.14 -2.56 1.48
C CYS A 204 -14.50 -2.23 0.85
N LEU A 205 -15.55 -2.18 1.67
CA LEU A 205 -16.91 -1.90 1.20
C LEU A 205 -17.05 -0.47 0.69
N LEU A 206 -16.46 0.51 1.38
CA LEU A 206 -16.43 1.90 0.91
C LEU A 206 -15.59 2.07 -0.35
N GLY A 207 -14.52 1.28 -0.52
CA GLY A 207 -13.75 1.22 -1.76
C GLY A 207 -14.61 0.74 -2.94
N ASN A 208 -15.35 -0.35 -2.76
CA ASN A 208 -16.30 -0.85 -3.75
C ASN A 208 -17.39 0.16 -4.05
N GLN A 209 -17.96 0.79 -3.03
CA GLN A 209 -18.99 1.82 -3.21
C GLN A 209 -18.44 3.03 -4.00
N ALA A 210 -17.21 3.47 -3.72
CA ALA A 210 -16.60 4.58 -4.45
C ALA A 210 -16.41 4.28 -5.94
N MET A 211 -16.06 3.03 -6.27
CA MET A 211 -15.93 2.56 -7.65
C MET A 211 -17.29 2.42 -8.33
N ASP A 212 -18.27 1.79 -7.68
CA ASP A 212 -19.61 1.57 -8.23
C ASP A 212 -20.35 2.90 -8.48
N GLU A 213 -20.23 3.85 -7.57
CA GLU A 213 -20.89 5.17 -7.68
C GLU A 213 -20.04 6.20 -8.44
N GLN A 214 -18.79 5.88 -8.77
CA GLN A 214 -17.83 6.75 -9.47
C GLN A 214 -17.73 8.15 -8.83
N ARG A 215 -17.70 8.21 -7.51
CA ARG A 215 -17.65 9.45 -6.75
C ARG A 215 -16.70 9.38 -5.55
N HIS A 216 -16.27 10.54 -5.10
CA HIS A 216 -15.59 10.71 -3.83
C HIS A 216 -16.58 10.53 -2.67
N ILE A 217 -16.25 9.64 -1.75
CA ILE A 217 -17.04 9.32 -0.57
C ILE A 217 -16.33 9.85 0.68
N LEU A 218 -17.03 10.61 1.51
CA LEU A 218 -16.61 10.91 2.86
C LEU A 218 -16.93 9.71 3.76
N PHE A 219 -16.08 9.43 4.75
CA PHE A 219 -16.32 8.31 5.66
C PHE A 219 -17.63 8.53 6.41
N PRO A 220 -18.63 7.63 6.25
CA PRO A 220 -19.97 7.83 6.82
C PRO A 220 -19.95 7.70 8.34
N ASP A 221 -20.71 8.57 9.03
CA ASP A 221 -20.80 8.57 10.50
C ASP A 221 -21.43 7.29 11.06
N GLU A 222 -22.32 6.67 10.32
CA GLU A 222 -23.01 5.43 10.68
C GLU A 222 -22.09 4.21 10.83
N TYR A 223 -20.90 4.23 10.20
CA TYR A 223 -19.90 3.16 10.31
C TYR A 223 -18.84 3.45 11.37
N LYS A 224 -18.91 4.60 12.03
CA LYS A 224 -17.93 4.94 13.07
C LYS A 224 -18.21 4.16 14.35
N ILE A 225 -17.16 3.57 14.90
CA ILE A 225 -17.17 2.91 16.22
C ILE A 225 -16.17 3.62 17.14
N PRO A 226 -16.33 3.50 18.48
CA PRO A 226 -15.46 4.18 19.46
C PRO A 226 -13.96 3.83 19.34
N TYR A 227 -13.65 2.68 18.75
CA TYR A 227 -12.29 2.24 18.50
C TYR A 227 -11.57 3.10 17.43
N MET A 228 -12.31 3.65 16.48
CA MET A 228 -11.75 4.40 15.35
C MET A 228 -11.22 5.77 15.78
N LYS A 229 -10.07 6.14 15.22
CA LYS A 229 -9.48 7.48 15.29
C LYS A 229 -9.42 8.06 13.88
N PHE A 230 -9.62 9.35 13.71
CA PHE A 230 -9.64 10.04 12.42
C PHE A 230 -8.64 11.19 12.38
#